data_21e932bb152d949fb9ad3e5c6fb9b66a
#
_entry.id   21e932bb152d949fb9ad3e5c6fb9b66a
#
_cell.length_a   1.000
_cell.length_b   1.000
_cell.length_c   1.000
_cell.angle_alpha   90.00
_cell.angle_beta   90.00
_cell.angle_gamma   90.00
#
_symmetry.space_group_name_H-M   'P 1'
#
loop_
_entity.id
_entity.type
_entity.pdbx_description
1 polymer ?
#
loop_
_entity_poly.entity_id
_entity_poly.type
_entity_poly.pdbx_seq_one_letter_code
_entity_poly.pdbx_strand_id
1 'polypeptide(L)'
;GKTSAQEETMSLTLEQAIEIAQENSPEAEAARHTYRSAYWSYRFYKANYLPSVTLTSSPSFNKQISKVTQPDGTNLFIKQNQLAVDLDLKINQNVWFTGGSFFVRSNVQRMDELENDVTAYNTQPFIIGYEQALFGYNSLKWDRRIEPVRFREARKAYNEALELVASQACNLFF
;
A
#
# COMPACT_ATOMS: atom_id res chain seq x y z
N GLY A 1 -54.07 27.44 -15.50
CA GLY A 1 -52.92 27.49 -16.34
C GLY A 1 -52.34 26.09 -16.45
N LYS A 2 -52.59 25.41 -17.56
CA LYS A 2 -51.93 24.12 -17.89
C LYS A 2 -50.56 24.44 -18.41
N THR A 3 -49.52 24.12 -17.64
CA THR A 3 -48.14 24.11 -18.09
C THR A 3 -47.96 22.84 -18.93
N SER A 4 -47.99 22.96 -20.24
CA SER A 4 -47.57 21.90 -21.16
C SER A 4 -46.03 21.80 -21.03
N ALA A 5 -45.56 20.74 -20.40
CA ALA A 5 -44.18 20.32 -20.56
C ALA A 5 -44.00 19.95 -22.04
N GLN A 6 -43.26 20.73 -22.78
CA GLN A 6 -42.77 20.42 -24.12
C GLN A 6 -41.79 19.26 -23.92
N GLU A 7 -42.19 18.04 -24.31
CA GLU A 7 -41.24 16.94 -24.50
C GLU A 7 -40.34 17.33 -25.66
N GLU A 8 -39.11 17.74 -25.32
CA GLU A 8 -38.04 17.96 -26.27
C GLU A 8 -37.66 16.58 -26.83
N THR A 9 -38.22 16.22 -27.97
CA THR A 9 -37.87 14.99 -28.67
C THR A 9 -36.47 15.15 -29.23
N MET A 10 -35.51 14.59 -28.53
CA MET A 10 -34.09 14.53 -28.92
C MET A 10 -33.93 13.50 -30.01
N SER A 11 -33.79 13.92 -31.30
CA SER A 11 -33.46 13.03 -32.39
C SER A 11 -31.99 12.64 -32.29
N LEU A 12 -31.70 11.44 -31.80
CA LEU A 12 -30.34 10.88 -31.70
C LEU A 12 -30.01 10.14 -33.03
N THR A 13 -28.80 10.36 -33.53
CA THR A 13 -28.19 9.48 -34.51
C THR A 13 -27.66 8.20 -33.84
N LEU A 14 -27.50 7.11 -34.57
CA LEU A 14 -26.93 5.87 -34.05
C LEU A 14 -25.53 6.10 -33.42
N GLU A 15 -24.70 6.89 -34.07
CA GLU A 15 -23.36 7.23 -33.57
C GLU A 15 -23.41 7.95 -32.21
N GLN A 16 -24.32 8.93 -32.09
CA GLN A 16 -24.52 9.65 -30.82
C GLN A 16 -25.07 8.72 -29.72
N ALA A 17 -25.97 7.79 -30.06
CA ALA A 17 -26.51 6.82 -29.11
C ALA A 17 -25.41 5.88 -28.59
N ILE A 18 -24.50 5.43 -29.45
CA ILE A 18 -23.35 4.59 -29.06
C ILE A 18 -22.39 5.38 -28.17
N GLU A 19 -22.06 6.62 -28.55
CA GLU A 19 -21.15 7.47 -27.77
C GLU A 19 -21.70 7.74 -26.35
N ILE A 20 -22.97 8.12 -26.25
CA ILE A 20 -23.63 8.33 -24.96
C ILE A 20 -23.65 7.03 -24.13
N ALA A 21 -23.90 5.88 -24.75
CA ALA A 21 -23.90 4.61 -24.06
C ALA A 21 -22.52 4.23 -23.55
N GLN A 22 -21.46 4.44 -24.33
CA GLN A 22 -20.08 4.19 -23.92
C GLN A 22 -19.57 5.17 -22.86
N GLU A 23 -20.12 6.38 -22.81
CA GLU A 23 -19.73 7.35 -21.79
C GLU A 23 -20.48 7.18 -20.47
N ASN A 24 -21.79 6.90 -20.53
CA ASN A 24 -22.69 7.05 -19.40
C ASN A 24 -23.38 5.75 -18.96
N SER A 25 -23.20 4.62 -19.65
CA SER A 25 -23.83 3.38 -19.20
C SER A 25 -23.15 2.83 -17.93
N PRO A 26 -23.92 2.21 -17.02
CA PRO A 26 -23.36 1.58 -15.82
C PRO A 26 -22.29 0.54 -16.13
N GLU A 27 -22.45 -0.20 -17.24
CA GLU A 27 -21.50 -1.23 -17.70
C GLU A 27 -20.19 -0.60 -18.16
N ALA A 28 -20.22 0.52 -18.88
CA ALA A 28 -19.04 1.25 -19.30
C ALA A 28 -18.32 1.87 -18.10
N GLU A 29 -19.06 2.38 -17.13
CA GLU A 29 -18.48 2.91 -15.88
C GLU A 29 -17.82 1.79 -15.06
N ALA A 30 -18.47 0.65 -14.90
CA ALA A 30 -17.90 -0.52 -14.23
C ALA A 30 -16.60 -1.00 -14.91
N ALA A 31 -16.59 -1.08 -16.25
CA ALA A 31 -15.40 -1.43 -17.02
C ALA A 31 -14.26 -0.42 -16.83
N ARG A 32 -14.58 0.88 -16.78
CA ARG A 32 -13.61 1.97 -16.51
C ARG A 32 -13.00 1.84 -15.12
N HIS A 33 -13.81 1.55 -14.10
CA HIS A 33 -13.33 1.34 -12.74
C HIS A 33 -12.45 0.08 -12.62
N THR A 34 -12.83 -1.00 -13.27
CA THR A 34 -12.02 -2.23 -13.32
C THR A 34 -10.66 -1.98 -13.98
N TYR A 35 -10.63 -1.27 -15.11
CA TYR A 35 -9.38 -0.89 -15.75
C TYR A 35 -8.50 0.02 -14.88
N ARG A 36 -9.10 1.01 -14.20
CA ARG A 36 -8.37 1.88 -13.26
C ARG A 36 -7.76 1.08 -12.11
N SER A 37 -8.50 0.11 -11.57
CA SER A 37 -7.98 -0.79 -10.53
C SER A 37 -6.77 -1.58 -11.03
N ALA A 38 -6.85 -2.17 -12.22
CA ALA A 38 -5.73 -2.88 -12.85
C ALA A 38 -4.53 -1.98 -13.13
N TYR A 39 -4.76 -0.73 -13.55
CA TYR A 39 -3.71 0.26 -13.75
C TYR A 39 -2.96 0.58 -12.46
N TRP A 40 -3.68 0.81 -11.36
CA TRP A 40 -3.05 1.11 -10.07
C TRP A 40 -2.35 -0.12 -9.47
N SER A 41 -2.89 -1.32 -9.65
CA SER A 41 -2.24 -2.58 -9.29
C SER A 41 -0.92 -2.75 -10.03
N TYR A 42 -0.88 -2.46 -11.34
CA TYR A 42 0.34 -2.50 -12.12
C TYR A 42 1.35 -1.42 -11.68
N ARG A 43 0.90 -0.23 -11.29
CA ARG A 43 1.78 0.81 -10.74
C ARG A 43 2.34 0.42 -9.38
N PHE A 44 1.51 -0.20 -8.52
CA PHE A 44 1.96 -0.74 -7.23
C PHE A 44 3.02 -1.83 -7.43
N TYR A 45 2.78 -2.76 -8.35
CA TYR A 45 3.78 -3.74 -8.74
C TYR A 45 5.12 -3.07 -9.14
N LYS A 46 5.10 -2.05 -9.99
CA LYS A 46 6.32 -1.32 -10.37
C LYS A 46 7.01 -0.66 -9.18
N ALA A 47 6.24 -0.15 -8.22
CA ALA A 47 6.80 0.49 -7.03
C ALA A 47 7.57 -0.50 -6.14
N ASN A 48 7.26 -1.80 -6.16
CA ASN A 48 7.98 -2.83 -5.42
C ASN A 48 9.44 -3.02 -5.85
N TYR A 49 9.82 -2.49 -7.01
CA TYR A 49 11.20 -2.49 -7.49
C TYR A 49 11.96 -1.20 -7.15
N LEU A 50 11.32 -0.24 -6.54
CA LEU A 50 11.95 0.98 -6.05
C LEU A 50 12.37 0.82 -4.59
N PRO A 51 13.37 1.57 -4.12
CA PRO A 51 13.69 1.62 -2.70
C PRO A 51 12.49 2.12 -1.90
N SER A 52 12.15 1.41 -0.83
CA SER A 52 11.16 1.86 0.13
C SER A 52 11.87 2.47 1.35
N VAL A 53 11.40 3.62 1.79
CA VAL A 53 11.90 4.29 2.99
C VAL A 53 10.78 4.31 4.01
N THR A 54 11.05 3.75 5.19
CA THR A 54 10.08 3.68 6.28
C THR A 54 10.68 4.30 7.53
N LEU A 55 9.98 5.25 8.13
CA LEU A 55 10.29 5.80 9.44
C LEU A 55 9.21 5.32 10.41
N THR A 56 9.63 4.63 11.46
CA THR A 56 8.74 4.14 12.53
C THR A 56 9.10 4.81 13.84
N SER A 57 8.10 5.28 14.58
CA SER A 57 8.26 5.77 15.93
C SER A 57 7.41 4.92 16.88
N SER A 58 8.03 4.43 17.95
CA SER A 58 7.39 3.56 18.94
C SER A 58 7.60 4.12 20.34
N PRO A 59 6.74 5.07 20.79
CA PRO A 59 6.78 5.51 22.18
C PRO A 59 6.24 4.41 23.10
N SER A 60 6.95 4.14 24.19
CA SER A 60 6.54 3.18 25.20
C SER A 60 6.73 3.77 26.60
N PHE A 61 5.77 3.54 27.47
CA PHE A 61 5.84 3.90 28.88
C PHE A 61 5.80 2.62 29.71
N ASN A 62 6.83 2.43 30.52
CA ASN A 62 6.95 1.29 31.42
C ASN A 62 7.00 1.77 32.87
N LYS A 63 6.10 1.25 33.69
CA LYS A 63 6.09 1.46 35.13
C LYS A 63 6.17 0.12 35.80
N GLN A 64 7.28 -0.13 36.47
CA GLN A 64 7.58 -1.42 37.08
C GLN A 64 8.13 -1.24 38.48
N ILE A 65 7.80 -2.16 39.38
CA ILE A 65 8.44 -2.29 40.70
C ILE A 65 9.18 -3.61 40.69
N SER A 66 10.50 -3.51 40.72
CA SER A 66 11.37 -4.68 40.74
C SER A 66 11.85 -4.95 42.17
N LYS A 67 11.73 -6.20 42.60
CA LYS A 67 12.26 -6.68 43.86
C LYS A 67 13.68 -7.19 43.63
N VAL A 68 14.66 -6.55 44.25
CA VAL A 68 16.07 -6.98 44.21
C VAL A 68 16.44 -7.49 45.58
N THR A 69 16.83 -8.77 45.68
CA THR A 69 17.34 -9.36 46.92
C THR A 69 18.82 -9.06 47.02
N GLN A 70 19.24 -8.37 48.08
CA GLN A 70 20.63 -8.06 48.34
C GLN A 70 21.40 -9.28 48.91
N PRO A 71 22.74 -9.30 48.87
CA PRO A 71 23.54 -10.41 49.41
C PRO A 71 23.33 -10.67 50.89
N ASP A 72 22.85 -9.68 51.65
CA ASP A 72 22.50 -9.78 53.08
C ASP A 72 21.12 -10.39 53.35
N GLY A 73 20.39 -10.78 52.27
CA GLY A 73 19.03 -11.35 52.37
C GLY A 73 17.91 -10.33 52.46
N THR A 74 18.21 -9.04 52.48
CA THR A 74 17.19 -7.97 52.49
C THR A 74 16.60 -7.76 51.07
N ASN A 75 15.33 -7.40 51.01
CA ASN A 75 14.65 -7.11 49.77
C ASN A 75 14.54 -5.60 49.56
N LEU A 76 15.12 -5.12 48.48
CA LEU A 76 14.94 -3.74 48.02
C LEU A 76 13.91 -3.70 46.90
N PHE A 77 12.93 -2.80 47.03
CA PHE A 77 11.93 -2.55 45.96
C PHE A 77 12.35 -1.31 45.20
N ILE A 78 12.75 -1.49 43.96
CA ILE A 78 13.15 -0.42 43.04
C ILE A 78 11.96 -0.09 42.14
N LYS A 79 11.50 1.14 42.19
CA LYS A 79 10.53 1.66 41.24
C LYS A 79 11.24 2.11 39.98
N GLN A 80 10.78 1.67 38.84
CA GLN A 80 11.26 2.11 37.53
C GLN A 80 10.09 2.73 36.78
N ASN A 81 10.15 4.03 36.51
CA ASN A 81 9.22 4.74 35.65
C ASN A 81 10.02 5.22 34.44
N GLN A 82 9.81 4.60 33.30
CA GLN A 82 10.62 4.78 32.11
C GLN A 82 9.76 5.13 30.92
N LEU A 83 10.09 6.23 30.26
CA LEU A 83 9.56 6.58 28.94
C LEU A 83 10.66 6.30 27.92
N ALA A 84 10.39 5.43 26.99
CA ALA A 84 11.28 5.17 25.87
C ALA A 84 10.61 5.58 24.55
N VAL A 85 11.36 6.26 23.70
CA VAL A 85 10.94 6.63 22.34
C VAL A 85 11.98 6.08 21.38
N ASP A 86 11.55 5.13 20.57
CA ASP A 86 12.34 4.55 19.49
C ASP A 86 12.01 5.21 18.18
N LEU A 87 13.04 5.57 17.41
CA LEU A 87 12.94 6.02 16.03
C LEU A 87 13.76 5.08 15.15
N ASP A 88 13.08 4.37 14.28
CA ASP A 88 13.67 3.45 13.30
C ASP A 88 13.51 3.99 11.90
N LEU A 89 14.62 4.26 11.22
CA LEU A 89 14.66 4.53 9.79
C LEU A 89 15.14 3.28 9.05
N LYS A 90 14.31 2.76 8.17
CA LYS A 90 14.63 1.61 7.33
C LYS A 90 14.50 1.97 5.86
N ILE A 91 15.56 1.73 5.11
CA ILE A 91 15.56 1.75 3.63
C ILE A 91 15.68 0.31 3.17
N ASN A 92 14.76 -0.14 2.33
CA ASN A 92 14.73 -1.50 1.81
C ASN A 92 14.67 -1.49 0.28
N GLN A 93 15.53 -2.27 -0.37
CA GLN A 93 15.58 -2.43 -1.82
C GLN A 93 15.47 -3.90 -2.21
N ASN A 94 14.41 -4.25 -2.90
CA ASN A 94 14.20 -5.58 -3.43
C ASN A 94 15.11 -5.86 -4.64
N VAL A 95 15.69 -7.06 -4.68
CA VAL A 95 16.55 -7.54 -5.77
C VAL A 95 15.80 -8.61 -6.55
N TRP A 96 15.27 -8.25 -7.70
CA TRP A 96 14.37 -9.09 -8.48
C TRP A 96 14.99 -10.40 -9.00
N PHE A 97 16.29 -10.42 -9.32
CA PHE A 97 16.94 -11.60 -9.90
C PHE A 97 17.29 -12.66 -8.86
N THR A 98 17.57 -12.27 -7.62
CA THR A 98 17.83 -13.19 -6.51
C THR A 98 16.59 -13.50 -5.70
N GLY A 99 15.62 -12.56 -5.67
CA GLY A 99 14.46 -12.63 -4.78
C GLY A 99 14.77 -12.22 -3.34
N GLY A 100 15.96 -11.67 -3.09
CA GLY A 100 16.37 -11.12 -1.81
C GLY A 100 16.14 -9.61 -1.71
N SER A 101 16.57 -9.02 -0.60
CA SER A 101 16.50 -7.58 -0.39
C SER A 101 17.72 -7.04 0.35
N PHE A 102 18.19 -5.88 -0.08
CA PHE A 102 19.13 -5.08 0.68
C PHE A 102 18.38 -4.17 1.63
N PHE A 103 18.91 -4.00 2.82
CA PHE A 103 18.38 -3.03 3.76
C PHE A 103 19.47 -2.21 4.44
N VAL A 104 19.13 -0.97 4.73
CA VAL A 104 19.88 -0.10 5.61
C VAL A 104 18.95 0.31 6.73
N ARG A 105 19.38 0.16 7.97
CA ARG A 105 18.64 0.58 9.17
C ARG A 105 19.46 1.57 9.97
N SER A 106 18.80 2.53 10.56
CA SER A 106 19.33 3.42 11.59
C SER A 106 18.31 3.48 12.71
N ASN A 107 18.77 3.32 13.95
CA ASN A 107 17.90 3.40 15.11
C ASN A 107 18.45 4.43 16.10
N VAL A 108 17.54 5.21 16.67
CA VAL A 108 17.79 6.11 17.79
C VAL A 108 16.73 5.86 18.84
N GLN A 109 17.17 5.46 20.02
CA GLN A 109 16.31 5.30 21.19
C GLN A 109 16.65 6.37 22.21
N ARG A 110 15.65 7.14 22.62
CA ARG A 110 15.72 8.01 23.78
C ARG A 110 14.99 7.33 24.94
N MET A 111 15.61 7.31 26.09
CA MET A 111 15.11 6.71 27.31
C MET A 111 15.16 7.73 28.45
N ASP A 112 13.99 8.11 28.96
CA ASP A 112 13.86 9.01 30.10
C ASP A 112 13.44 8.21 31.34
N GLU A 113 14.25 8.18 32.35
CA GLU A 113 13.93 7.62 33.67
C GLU A 113 13.37 8.73 34.56
N LEU A 114 12.05 8.67 34.81
CA LEU A 114 11.30 9.74 35.46
C LEU A 114 11.52 9.79 37.00
N GLU A 115 12.04 8.72 37.60
CA GLU A 115 12.26 8.67 39.05
C GLU A 115 13.54 9.41 39.41
N ASN A 116 14.59 9.32 38.58
CA ASN A 116 15.90 9.90 38.83
C ASN A 116 16.23 11.07 37.89
N ASP A 117 15.30 11.46 37.03
CA ASP A 117 15.45 12.52 36.03
C ASP A 117 16.69 12.33 35.12
N VAL A 118 16.92 11.07 34.71
CA VAL A 118 18.04 10.68 33.86
C VAL A 118 17.55 10.41 32.45
N THR A 119 18.15 11.10 31.50
CA THR A 119 17.92 10.83 30.05
C THR A 119 19.12 10.12 29.45
N ALA A 120 18.90 9.01 28.82
CA ALA A 120 19.91 8.24 28.09
C ALA A 120 19.52 8.10 26.59
N TYR A 121 20.55 8.07 25.76
CA TYR A 121 20.37 7.82 24.31
C TYR A 121 21.16 6.58 23.92
N ASN A 122 20.49 5.70 23.17
CA ASN A 122 21.10 4.55 22.53
C ASN A 122 20.94 4.72 21.02
N THR A 123 22.03 4.68 20.28
CA THR A 123 22.02 4.90 18.84
C THR A 123 22.79 3.82 18.11
N GLN A 124 22.15 3.27 17.08
CA GLN A 124 22.83 2.48 16.07
C GLN A 124 22.86 3.30 14.79
N PRO A 125 23.99 3.93 14.43
CA PRO A 125 24.04 4.91 13.34
C PRO A 125 23.56 4.33 12.01
N PHE A 126 24.03 3.13 11.66
CA PHE A 126 23.52 2.38 10.53
C PHE A 126 23.93 0.90 10.61
N ILE A 127 23.05 0.06 10.10
CA ILE A 127 23.28 -1.36 9.86
C ILE A 127 22.94 -1.60 8.40
N ILE A 128 23.86 -2.22 7.66
CA ILE A 128 23.62 -2.65 6.27
C ILE A 128 23.53 -4.16 6.27
N GLY A 129 22.52 -4.69 5.62
CA GLY A 129 22.34 -6.13 5.51
C GLY A 129 21.72 -6.54 4.17
N TYR A 130 21.84 -7.82 3.90
CA TYR A 130 21.21 -8.47 2.77
C TYR A 130 20.48 -9.71 3.27
N GLU A 131 19.22 -9.83 2.91
CA GLU A 131 18.36 -10.95 3.26
C GLU A 131 18.01 -11.75 2.00
N GLN A 132 18.25 -13.05 2.04
CA GLN A 132 18.01 -13.96 0.91
C GLN A 132 17.36 -15.24 1.38
N ALA A 133 16.20 -15.55 0.83
CA ALA A 133 15.59 -16.86 0.97
C ALA A 133 16.38 -17.88 0.12
N LEU A 134 16.97 -18.89 0.78
CA LEU A 134 17.80 -19.88 0.08
C LEU A 134 16.96 -20.96 -0.63
N PHE A 135 15.83 -21.36 -0.03
CA PHE A 135 14.94 -22.39 -0.54
C PHE A 135 13.52 -21.85 -0.72
N GLY A 136 13.39 -20.79 -1.48
CA GLY A 136 12.10 -20.12 -1.66
C GLY A 136 11.79 -19.84 -3.13
N TYR A 137 10.50 -19.69 -3.40
CA TYR A 137 9.99 -19.21 -4.66
C TYR A 137 10.32 -17.72 -4.82
N ASN A 138 10.96 -17.38 -5.94
CA ASN A 138 11.24 -15.98 -6.26
C ASN A 138 10.01 -15.32 -6.93
N SER A 139 9.12 -14.74 -6.11
CA SER A 139 7.92 -14.06 -6.58
C SER A 139 8.25 -12.88 -7.50
N LEU A 140 9.26 -12.07 -7.17
CA LEU A 140 9.64 -10.88 -7.93
C LEU A 140 10.00 -11.20 -9.38
N LYS A 141 10.68 -12.34 -9.61
CA LYS A 141 11.05 -12.79 -10.95
C LYS A 141 9.83 -13.17 -11.78
N TRP A 142 8.83 -13.81 -11.16
CA TRP A 142 7.61 -14.22 -11.84
C TRP A 142 6.65 -13.05 -12.03
N ASP A 143 6.51 -12.19 -11.05
CA ASP A 143 5.68 -10.98 -11.14
C ASP A 143 6.13 -10.10 -12.32
N ARG A 144 7.44 -10.03 -12.56
CA ARG A 144 7.99 -9.30 -13.72
C ARG A 144 7.53 -9.85 -15.06
N ARG A 145 7.18 -11.13 -15.14
CA ARG A 145 6.66 -11.76 -16.36
C ARG A 145 5.13 -11.69 -16.43
N ILE A 146 4.47 -11.84 -15.30
CA ILE A 146 3.01 -11.97 -15.20
C ILE A 146 2.32 -10.61 -15.24
N GLU A 147 2.76 -9.64 -14.43
CA GLU A 147 2.07 -8.38 -14.27
C GLU A 147 1.92 -7.53 -15.55
N PRO A 148 2.92 -7.45 -16.44
CA PRO A 148 2.73 -6.78 -17.73
C PRO A 148 1.71 -7.47 -18.64
N VAL A 149 1.52 -8.80 -18.50
CA VAL A 149 0.53 -9.56 -19.25
C VAL A 149 -0.86 -9.29 -18.70
N ARG A 150 -1.02 -9.34 -17.38
CA ARG A 150 -2.28 -8.98 -16.69
C ARG A 150 -2.76 -7.57 -17.02
N PHE A 151 -1.84 -6.62 -17.08
CA PHE A 151 -2.20 -5.25 -17.45
C PHE A 151 -2.65 -5.14 -18.89
N ARG A 152 -2.02 -5.87 -19.82
CA ARG A 152 -2.45 -5.94 -21.23
C ARG A 152 -3.81 -6.62 -21.37
N GLU A 153 -4.06 -7.68 -20.61
CA GLU A 153 -5.36 -8.36 -20.54
C GLU A 153 -6.45 -7.39 -20.05
N ALA A 154 -6.22 -6.69 -18.94
CA ALA A 154 -7.17 -5.71 -18.42
C ALA A 154 -7.50 -4.60 -19.43
N ARG A 155 -6.52 -4.16 -20.21
CA ARG A 155 -6.74 -3.18 -21.28
C ARG A 155 -7.62 -3.73 -22.41
N LYS A 156 -7.40 -5.00 -22.80
CA LYS A 156 -8.23 -5.64 -23.81
C LYS A 156 -9.65 -5.89 -23.32
N ALA A 157 -9.80 -6.35 -22.08
CA ALA A 157 -11.10 -6.55 -21.45
C ALA A 157 -11.90 -5.23 -21.34
N TYR A 158 -11.23 -4.11 -21.10
CA TYR A 158 -11.86 -2.79 -21.13
C TYR A 158 -12.41 -2.45 -22.53
N ASN A 159 -11.62 -2.65 -23.58
CA ASN A 159 -12.05 -2.39 -24.95
C ASN A 159 -13.23 -3.32 -25.34
N GLU A 160 -13.15 -4.61 -24.99
CA GLU A 160 -14.22 -5.59 -25.22
C GLU A 160 -15.53 -5.17 -24.53
N ALA A 161 -15.45 -4.68 -23.29
CA ALA A 161 -16.63 -4.18 -22.57
C ALA A 161 -17.26 -2.97 -23.26
N LEU A 162 -16.46 -2.04 -23.79
CA LEU A 162 -16.97 -0.89 -24.55
C LEU A 162 -17.63 -1.31 -25.88
N GLU A 163 -17.07 -2.31 -26.58
CA GLU A 163 -17.65 -2.86 -27.81
C GLU A 163 -18.96 -3.58 -27.51
N LEU A 164 -19.06 -4.29 -26.39
CA LEU A 164 -20.31 -4.94 -25.95
C LEU A 164 -21.39 -3.90 -25.66
N VAL A 165 -21.06 -2.80 -24.98
CA VAL A 165 -21.99 -1.68 -24.74
C VAL A 165 -22.44 -1.06 -26.05
N ALA A 166 -21.54 -0.87 -27.02
CA ALA A 166 -21.89 -0.36 -28.36
C ALA A 166 -22.86 -1.33 -29.11
N SER A 167 -22.61 -2.62 -29.01
CA SER A 167 -23.49 -3.65 -29.59
C SER A 167 -24.88 -3.64 -28.96
N GLN A 168 -24.96 -3.49 -27.63
CA GLN A 168 -26.24 -3.37 -26.92
C GLN A 168 -26.98 -2.10 -27.32
N ALA A 169 -26.29 -0.97 -27.44
CA ALA A 169 -26.87 0.29 -27.89
C ALA A 169 -27.44 0.18 -29.33
N CYS A 170 -26.72 -0.50 -30.24
CA CYS A 170 -27.22 -0.77 -31.59
C CYS A 170 -28.51 -1.63 -31.56
N ASN A 171 -28.54 -2.68 -30.74
CA ASN A 171 -29.70 -3.56 -30.64
C ASN A 171 -30.94 -2.87 -30.03
N LEU A 172 -30.73 -1.84 -29.20
CA LEU A 172 -31.83 -1.07 -28.62
C LEU A 172 -32.30 0.08 -29.53
N PHE A 173 -31.44 0.50 -30.47
CA PHE A 173 -31.76 1.58 -31.40
C PHE A 173 -32.68 1.11 -32.56
N PHE A 174 -32.60 -0.16 -32.94
CA PHE A 174 -33.43 -0.80 -33.99
C PHE A 174 -34.51 -1.72 -33.39
#